data_2ef01a10f3b9a72ee0f0ad85ae73cd19
#
_entry.id   2ef01a10f3b9a72ee0f0ad85ae73cd19
#
_cell.length_a   1.000
_cell.length_b   1.000
_cell.length_c   1.000
_cell.angle_alpha   90.00
_cell.angle_beta   90.00
_cell.angle_gamma   90.00
#
_symmetry.space_group_name_H-M   'P 1'
#
loop_
_entity.id
_entity.type
_entity.pdbx_description
1 polymer ?
#
loop_
_entity_poly.entity_id
_entity_poly.type
_entity_poly.pdbx_seq_one_letter_code
_entity_poly.pdbx_strand_id
1 'polypeptide(L)'
;LGLNAYRIHLWDVELTDGQGNLLENEHIDLMDYLIAKLKERNIHIVITAQTNFGNGYPERNIQTGGFSYNYDKCDMHSNPEAIAAQETYLRDLVKHTNPYTGLAYKDDPSIVGFEINNEPCHSGTKEEVKAYINRMLKSMSKAGNRKPVFYNVSHNGYVAEAYYETTVQGTTYQWYPIGLVSGQTQQGNFLPYVDRYDIPFAGKVKEFNKKARMIYEFDPADIMYSYMYPAMVRTFRTAGFQWITQFAYDPIDLAFANTEYQTHFLNLAYTPNKAISMKIAAEAARSLKRGESYGSYPQDTIFGNSFRVSYAEDLSELNNGEKFYYSNQTNTPPKDASKLVSIAGCGSSPIVDYEGTGAYFIDCLESGVWRLEVMPDAVVVNDPFAKPSLKKEVVSIIYGTWDMALRIPDLGKAFTLTALDKKNDRKEETVTNGVICDLRPGVYLLKRNGCTPQQNWKADSRWNSIRIGEFVAPTPRTMDYKVTHTPASIAEAGKALTINAQVAGSVFPDSVIIYTDKVSFWNEHNPYIKMKRTSGYTYQAILPAADIKEDCFKYNIIVCR
;
A
#
# COMPACT_ATOMS: atom_id res chain seq x y z
N LEU A 1 -0.39 9.46 2.97
CA LEU A 1 0.22 8.37 3.77
C LEU A 1 1.51 8.79 4.49
N GLY A 2 2.25 9.79 4.01
CA GLY A 2 3.51 10.22 4.61
C GLY A 2 4.71 9.34 4.23
N LEU A 3 4.61 8.58 3.15
CA LEU A 3 5.74 7.89 2.53
C LEU A 3 6.68 8.90 1.89
N ASN A 4 7.99 8.69 1.98
CA ASN A 4 8.99 9.63 1.47
C ASN A 4 10.07 8.97 0.59
N ALA A 5 9.86 7.72 0.21
CA ALA A 5 10.75 6.95 -0.63
C ALA A 5 9.97 6.29 -1.76
N TYR A 6 10.50 6.36 -2.98
CA TYR A 6 9.92 5.74 -4.16
C TYR A 6 11.02 5.10 -4.99
N ARG A 7 10.89 3.82 -5.31
CA ARG A 7 11.74 3.12 -6.26
C ARG A 7 11.00 2.98 -7.57
N ILE A 8 11.58 3.42 -8.65
CA ILE A 8 10.97 3.39 -9.98
C ILE A 8 11.67 2.32 -10.83
N HIS A 9 10.87 1.39 -11.36
CA HIS A 9 11.31 0.50 -12.44
C HIS A 9 11.20 1.23 -13.77
N LEU A 10 12.28 1.26 -14.55
CA LEU A 10 12.26 1.69 -15.94
C LEU A 10 12.19 0.48 -16.85
N TRP A 11 11.30 0.57 -17.82
CA TRP A 11 11.15 -0.40 -18.88
C TRP A 11 12.02 0.03 -20.06
N ASP A 12 13.29 -0.38 -20.04
CA ASP A 12 14.28 -0.05 -21.06
C ASP A 12 13.83 -0.45 -22.47
N VAL A 13 13.02 -1.50 -22.60
CA VAL A 13 12.37 -1.91 -23.85
C VAL A 13 11.46 -0.84 -24.45
N GLU A 14 10.93 0.09 -23.66
CA GLU A 14 10.05 1.18 -24.11
C GLU A 14 10.80 2.51 -24.25
N LEU A 15 11.97 2.62 -23.63
CA LEU A 15 12.73 3.86 -23.54
C LEU A 15 13.91 3.92 -24.49
N THR A 16 14.26 2.82 -25.18
CA THR A 16 15.47 2.75 -26.00
C THR A 16 15.21 2.21 -27.40
N ASP A 17 16.15 2.49 -28.29
CA ASP A 17 16.30 1.77 -29.55
C ASP A 17 17.14 0.48 -29.39
N GLY A 18 17.34 -0.26 -30.48
CA GLY A 18 18.11 -1.51 -30.48
C GLY A 18 19.60 -1.36 -30.14
N GLN A 19 20.14 -0.16 -30.11
CA GLN A 19 21.53 0.19 -29.75
C GLN A 19 21.64 0.78 -28.35
N GLY A 20 20.53 0.90 -27.65
CA GLY A 20 20.47 1.46 -26.30
C GLY A 20 20.47 2.99 -26.24
N ASN A 21 20.28 3.70 -27.36
CA ASN A 21 20.09 5.15 -27.31
C ASN A 21 18.75 5.46 -26.65
N LEU A 22 18.74 6.43 -25.72
CA LEU A 22 17.52 6.89 -25.06
C LEU A 22 16.63 7.64 -26.05
N LEU A 23 15.34 7.31 -26.08
CA LEU A 23 14.35 7.89 -26.98
C LEU A 23 13.59 9.02 -26.30
N GLU A 24 13.35 10.09 -27.04
CA GLU A 24 12.40 11.16 -26.69
C GLU A 24 10.99 10.70 -27.08
N ASN A 25 10.25 10.10 -26.13
CA ASN A 25 8.91 9.57 -26.37
C ASN A 25 7.99 9.80 -25.17
N GLU A 26 6.73 9.37 -25.26
CA GLU A 26 5.75 9.55 -24.20
C GLU A 26 6.11 8.85 -22.89
N HIS A 27 6.85 7.74 -22.94
CA HIS A 27 7.25 6.99 -21.74
C HIS A 27 8.27 7.77 -20.91
N ILE A 28 9.27 8.39 -21.56
CA ILE A 28 10.24 9.24 -20.85
C ILE A 28 9.58 10.53 -20.34
N ASP A 29 8.65 11.12 -21.10
CA ASP A 29 7.89 12.31 -20.68
C ASP A 29 7.04 12.02 -19.43
N LEU A 30 6.33 10.89 -19.39
CA LEU A 30 5.57 10.45 -18.21
C LEU A 30 6.47 10.20 -16.99
N MET A 31 7.66 9.61 -17.22
CA MET A 31 8.66 9.41 -16.17
C MET A 31 9.15 10.74 -15.61
N ASP A 32 9.47 11.70 -16.47
CA ASP A 32 9.90 13.04 -16.11
C ASP A 32 8.82 13.78 -15.30
N TYR A 33 7.57 13.69 -15.74
CA TYR A 33 6.43 14.25 -15.02
C TYR A 33 6.29 13.62 -13.62
N LEU A 34 6.38 12.27 -13.53
CA LEU A 34 6.33 11.56 -12.24
C LEU A 34 7.43 12.01 -11.29
N ILE A 35 8.68 12.11 -11.77
CA ILE A 35 9.81 12.60 -10.96
C ILE A 35 9.53 14.02 -10.43
N ALA A 36 9.05 14.92 -11.30
CA ALA A 36 8.72 16.27 -10.90
C ALA A 36 7.64 16.30 -9.80
N LYS A 37 6.59 15.46 -9.92
CA LYS A 37 5.51 15.37 -8.93
C LYS A 37 5.93 14.75 -7.61
N LEU A 38 6.81 13.76 -7.63
CA LEU A 38 7.41 13.18 -6.42
C LEU A 38 8.30 14.22 -5.70
N LYS A 39 9.10 14.96 -6.46
CA LYS A 39 9.94 16.06 -5.94
C LYS A 39 9.12 17.16 -5.27
N GLU A 40 8.02 17.60 -5.89
CA GLU A 40 7.09 18.57 -5.29
C GLU A 40 6.57 18.13 -3.91
N ARG A 41 6.54 16.82 -3.65
CA ARG A 41 6.06 16.19 -2.41
C ARG A 41 7.16 15.75 -1.46
N ASN A 42 8.41 16.14 -1.73
CA ASN A 42 9.60 15.74 -0.97
C ASN A 42 9.77 14.21 -0.87
N ILE A 43 9.45 13.49 -1.93
CA ILE A 43 9.67 12.05 -2.04
C ILE A 43 11.01 11.81 -2.72
N HIS A 44 11.89 11.08 -2.06
CA HIS A 44 13.19 10.68 -2.58
C HIS A 44 13.05 9.49 -3.52
N ILE A 45 13.86 9.46 -4.57
CA ILE A 45 13.73 8.53 -5.68
C ILE A 45 15.00 7.71 -5.85
N VAL A 46 14.85 6.40 -6.03
CA VAL A 46 15.86 5.50 -6.57
C VAL A 46 15.36 5.01 -7.93
N ILE A 47 16.17 5.19 -8.96
CA ILE A 47 15.86 4.73 -10.31
C ILE A 47 16.53 3.38 -10.56
N THR A 48 15.72 2.34 -10.82
CA THR A 48 16.16 1.05 -11.33
C THR A 48 16.11 1.11 -12.85
N ALA A 49 17.28 1.17 -13.47
CA ALA A 49 17.41 1.55 -14.88
C ALA A 49 16.91 0.48 -15.85
N GLN A 50 17.01 -0.81 -15.51
CA GLN A 50 16.67 -1.92 -16.39
C GLN A 50 15.82 -2.94 -15.65
N THR A 51 14.70 -3.34 -16.23
CA THR A 51 13.79 -4.32 -15.63
C THR A 51 13.89 -5.68 -16.31
N ASN A 52 13.85 -5.72 -17.62
CA ASN A 52 13.98 -6.91 -18.45
C ASN A 52 13.06 -8.09 -18.09
N PHE A 53 11.76 -7.80 -17.88
CA PHE A 53 10.67 -8.76 -17.65
C PHE A 53 9.54 -8.66 -18.66
N GLY A 54 9.77 -7.98 -19.78
CA GLY A 54 8.72 -7.59 -20.71
C GLY A 54 8.13 -6.21 -20.36
N ASN A 55 7.13 -5.78 -21.11
CA ASN A 55 6.60 -4.41 -21.08
C ASN A 55 5.09 -4.36 -20.85
N GLY A 56 4.56 -5.27 -20.13
CA GLY A 56 3.15 -5.26 -19.81
C GLY A 56 2.75 -6.43 -18.92
N TYR A 57 1.88 -6.16 -17.99
CA TYR A 57 1.30 -7.13 -17.08
C TYR A 57 -0.08 -6.61 -16.64
N PRO A 58 -1.04 -7.52 -16.50
CA PRO A 58 -0.99 -8.97 -16.81
C PRO A 58 -1.40 -9.30 -18.24
N GLU A 59 -1.86 -8.35 -19.03
CA GLU A 59 -2.67 -8.63 -20.23
C GLU A 59 -1.94 -8.38 -21.54
N ARG A 60 -0.77 -7.80 -21.50
CA ARG A 60 -0.02 -7.46 -22.72
C ARG A 60 1.48 -7.57 -22.55
N ASN A 61 2.12 -7.91 -23.63
CA ASN A 61 3.56 -7.81 -23.83
C ASN A 61 3.76 -7.32 -25.27
N ILE A 62 3.99 -6.02 -25.42
CA ILE A 62 4.06 -5.35 -26.71
C ILE A 62 5.50 -5.41 -27.22
N GLN A 63 5.69 -5.93 -28.43
CA GLN A 63 6.99 -5.90 -29.07
C GLN A 63 7.39 -4.46 -29.37
N THR A 64 8.62 -4.10 -28.92
CA THR A 64 9.22 -2.78 -29.12
C THR A 64 10.54 -2.90 -29.88
N GLY A 65 11.14 -1.75 -30.27
CA GLY A 65 12.48 -1.68 -30.82
C GLY A 65 13.59 -1.62 -29.77
N GLY A 66 13.26 -1.66 -28.48
CA GLY A 66 14.21 -1.52 -27.38
C GLY A 66 15.25 -2.66 -27.35
N PHE A 67 16.46 -2.33 -26.94
CA PHE A 67 17.59 -3.27 -27.05
C PHE A 67 17.37 -4.57 -26.27
N SER A 68 16.83 -4.49 -25.05
CA SER A 68 16.66 -5.68 -24.19
C SER A 68 15.57 -6.64 -24.68
N TYR A 69 14.72 -6.21 -25.60
CA TYR A 69 13.74 -7.09 -26.23
C TYR A 69 14.39 -8.21 -27.05
N ASN A 70 15.60 -7.99 -27.53
CA ASN A 70 16.32 -8.93 -28.40
C ASN A 70 17.13 -9.99 -27.63
N TYR A 71 17.15 -9.94 -26.31
CA TYR A 71 17.99 -10.80 -25.48
C TYR A 71 17.20 -11.41 -24.33
N ASP A 72 17.47 -12.68 -24.02
CA ASP A 72 17.03 -13.27 -22.77
C ASP A 72 17.69 -12.57 -21.57
N LYS A 73 17.01 -12.56 -20.45
CA LYS A 73 17.46 -11.87 -19.23
C LYS A 73 18.89 -12.22 -18.83
N CYS A 74 19.28 -13.49 -18.94
CA CYS A 74 20.63 -13.94 -18.57
C CYS A 74 21.68 -13.54 -19.63
N ASP A 75 21.31 -13.49 -20.91
CA ASP A 75 22.22 -13.10 -22.00
C ASP A 75 22.61 -11.62 -21.94
N MET A 76 21.79 -10.78 -21.33
CA MET A 76 22.08 -9.37 -21.12
C MET A 76 23.41 -9.11 -20.43
N HIS A 77 23.91 -10.04 -19.64
CA HIS A 77 25.11 -9.88 -18.81
C HIS A 77 26.35 -10.49 -19.44
N SER A 78 26.22 -11.22 -20.55
CA SER A 78 27.30 -11.93 -21.23
C SER A 78 27.46 -11.57 -22.70
N ASN A 79 26.38 -11.22 -23.40
CA ASN A 79 26.41 -10.85 -24.80
C ASN A 79 27.09 -9.47 -24.99
N PRO A 80 28.17 -9.36 -25.81
CA PRO A 80 28.90 -8.12 -25.99
C PRO A 80 28.08 -6.95 -26.54
N GLU A 81 27.11 -7.21 -27.46
CA GLU A 81 26.25 -6.20 -28.06
C GLU A 81 25.24 -5.69 -27.04
N ALA A 82 24.62 -6.61 -26.26
CA ALA A 82 23.74 -6.25 -25.18
C ALA A 82 24.44 -5.40 -24.11
N ILE A 83 25.68 -5.75 -23.73
CA ILE A 83 26.48 -4.97 -22.80
C ILE A 83 26.80 -3.58 -23.36
N ALA A 84 27.15 -3.46 -24.64
CA ALA A 84 27.40 -2.16 -25.28
C ALA A 84 26.16 -1.26 -25.32
N ALA A 85 24.98 -1.84 -25.61
CA ALA A 85 23.72 -1.13 -25.56
C ALA A 85 23.38 -0.63 -24.14
N GLN A 86 23.61 -1.45 -23.12
CA GLN A 86 23.43 -1.05 -21.72
C GLN A 86 24.37 0.08 -21.30
N GLU A 87 25.65 0.05 -21.74
CA GLU A 87 26.59 1.14 -21.47
C GLU A 87 26.12 2.46 -22.10
N THR A 88 25.55 2.40 -23.30
CA THR A 88 24.96 3.56 -23.99
C THR A 88 23.76 4.09 -23.22
N TYR A 89 22.81 3.22 -22.93
CA TYR A 89 21.59 3.56 -22.20
C TYR A 89 21.86 4.20 -20.83
N LEU A 90 22.69 3.56 -20.00
CA LEU A 90 23.02 4.09 -18.67
C LEU A 90 23.73 5.45 -18.74
N ARG A 91 24.62 5.65 -19.73
CA ARG A 91 25.26 6.94 -19.99
C ARG A 91 24.23 8.03 -20.31
N ASP A 92 23.29 7.73 -21.19
CA ASP A 92 22.33 8.71 -21.67
C ASP A 92 21.24 8.98 -20.61
N LEU A 93 20.78 7.95 -19.92
CA LEU A 93 19.83 8.07 -18.82
C LEU A 93 20.30 9.02 -17.71
N VAL A 94 21.53 8.87 -17.21
CA VAL A 94 22.02 9.74 -16.13
C VAL A 94 22.22 11.19 -16.56
N LYS A 95 22.44 11.43 -17.87
CA LYS A 95 22.55 12.77 -18.46
C LYS A 95 21.22 13.38 -18.85
N HIS A 96 20.18 12.57 -19.01
CA HIS A 96 18.87 13.05 -19.44
C HIS A 96 18.42 14.21 -18.56
N THR A 97 17.99 15.29 -19.18
CA THR A 97 17.50 16.50 -18.50
C THR A 97 15.99 16.49 -18.47
N ASN A 98 15.43 16.36 -17.30
CA ASN A 98 13.99 16.41 -17.08
C ASN A 98 13.43 17.80 -17.45
N PRO A 99 12.55 17.92 -18.44
CA PRO A 99 12.02 19.20 -18.89
C PRO A 99 11.16 19.92 -17.85
N TYR A 100 10.54 19.19 -16.93
CA TYR A 100 9.70 19.77 -15.86
C TYR A 100 10.51 20.33 -14.69
N THR A 101 11.72 19.83 -14.44
CA THR A 101 12.58 20.29 -13.34
C THR A 101 13.77 21.12 -13.82
N GLY A 102 14.14 21.03 -15.08
CA GLY A 102 15.33 21.65 -15.67
C GLY A 102 16.65 21.04 -15.19
N LEU A 103 16.62 19.88 -14.52
CA LEU A 103 17.80 19.22 -13.96
C LEU A 103 18.09 17.90 -14.65
N ALA A 104 19.37 17.61 -14.87
CA ALA A 104 19.76 16.26 -15.28
C ALA A 104 19.55 15.26 -14.13
N TYR A 105 19.19 14.02 -14.45
CA TYR A 105 18.92 12.99 -13.42
C TYR A 105 20.09 12.82 -12.44
N LYS A 106 21.33 12.86 -12.94
CA LYS A 106 22.55 12.82 -12.09
C LYS A 106 22.68 14.01 -11.14
N ASP A 107 22.04 15.14 -11.43
CA ASP A 107 22.16 16.38 -10.67
C ASP A 107 20.91 16.70 -9.83
N ASP A 108 19.77 16.04 -10.07
CA ASP A 108 18.53 16.27 -9.34
C ASP A 108 18.62 15.71 -7.90
N PRO A 109 18.53 16.55 -6.85
CA PRO A 109 18.69 16.10 -5.45
C PRO A 109 17.58 15.18 -4.96
N SER A 110 16.42 15.11 -5.64
CA SER A 110 15.35 14.17 -5.30
C SER A 110 15.69 12.73 -5.73
N ILE A 111 16.51 12.57 -6.76
CA ILE A 111 17.07 11.27 -7.15
C ILE A 111 18.29 10.99 -6.29
N VAL A 112 18.16 10.10 -5.31
CA VAL A 112 19.21 9.83 -4.31
C VAL A 112 20.19 8.72 -4.74
N GLY A 113 19.84 7.94 -5.76
CA GLY A 113 20.70 6.88 -6.27
C GLY A 113 20.11 6.19 -7.49
N PHE A 114 20.94 5.34 -8.08
CA PHE A 114 20.57 4.47 -9.19
C PHE A 114 20.78 3.01 -8.81
N GLU A 115 19.97 2.14 -9.36
CA GLU A 115 20.18 0.70 -9.38
C GLU A 115 20.34 0.28 -10.83
N ILE A 116 21.37 -0.49 -11.16
CA ILE A 116 21.71 -0.78 -12.57
C ILE A 116 20.58 -1.59 -13.20
N ASN A 117 20.14 -2.65 -12.54
CA ASN A 117 19.10 -3.54 -13.05
C ASN A 117 18.28 -4.16 -11.92
N ASN A 118 17.06 -4.58 -12.25
CA ASN A 118 16.22 -5.37 -11.38
C ASN A 118 16.54 -6.85 -11.55
N GLU A 119 16.87 -7.53 -10.46
CA GLU A 119 17.03 -8.98 -10.39
C GLU A 119 17.90 -9.57 -11.51
N PRO A 120 19.19 -9.17 -11.59
CA PRO A 120 20.10 -9.62 -12.65
C PRO A 120 20.26 -11.15 -12.64
N CYS A 121 20.30 -11.73 -13.83
CA CYS A 121 20.54 -13.15 -14.04
C CYS A 121 21.97 -13.40 -14.56
N HIS A 122 22.93 -13.60 -13.67
CA HIS A 122 24.31 -13.92 -14.06
C HIS A 122 24.50 -15.44 -14.19
N SER A 123 25.05 -15.86 -15.32
CA SER A 123 25.44 -17.24 -15.59
C SER A 123 26.96 -17.47 -15.63
N GLY A 124 27.75 -16.39 -15.54
CA GLY A 124 29.21 -16.44 -15.65
C GLY A 124 29.96 -16.63 -14.34
N THR A 125 31.28 -16.55 -14.44
CA THR A 125 32.19 -16.57 -13.31
C THR A 125 32.11 -15.27 -12.50
N LYS A 126 32.68 -15.29 -11.26
CA LYS A 126 32.78 -14.07 -10.43
C LYS A 126 33.55 -12.94 -11.12
N GLU A 127 34.58 -13.29 -11.89
CA GLU A 127 35.38 -12.34 -12.66
C GLU A 127 34.58 -11.68 -13.78
N GLU A 128 33.81 -12.44 -14.52
CA GLU A 128 32.92 -11.91 -15.59
C GLU A 128 31.84 -11.00 -15.00
N VAL A 129 31.25 -11.38 -13.86
CA VAL A 129 30.28 -10.56 -13.14
C VAL A 129 30.90 -9.23 -12.70
N LYS A 130 32.10 -9.26 -12.10
CA LYS A 130 32.84 -8.03 -11.74
C LYS A 130 33.15 -7.17 -12.93
N ALA A 131 33.59 -7.77 -14.04
CA ALA A 131 33.88 -7.07 -15.27
C ALA A 131 32.65 -6.34 -15.83
N TYR A 132 31.51 -7.01 -15.87
CA TYR A 132 30.23 -6.42 -16.30
C TYR A 132 29.84 -5.23 -15.41
N ILE A 133 29.76 -5.43 -14.09
CA ILE A 133 29.36 -4.38 -13.16
C ILE A 133 30.29 -3.16 -13.27
N ASN A 134 31.60 -3.38 -13.33
CA ASN A 134 32.60 -2.31 -13.47
C ASN A 134 32.46 -1.55 -14.81
N ARG A 135 32.05 -2.22 -15.88
CA ARG A 135 31.75 -1.55 -17.16
C ARG A 135 30.55 -0.61 -17.02
N MET A 136 29.46 -1.06 -16.40
CA MET A 136 28.25 -0.24 -16.18
C MET A 136 28.59 0.97 -15.29
N LEU A 137 29.28 0.76 -14.18
CA LEU A 137 29.72 1.84 -13.29
C LEU A 137 30.61 2.86 -14.00
N LYS A 138 31.53 2.38 -14.84
CA LYS A 138 32.43 3.23 -15.61
C LYS A 138 31.67 4.09 -16.64
N SER A 139 30.65 3.53 -17.30
CA SER A 139 29.78 4.26 -18.22
C SER A 139 29.06 5.41 -17.51
N MET A 140 28.40 5.12 -16.39
CA MET A 140 27.71 6.11 -15.58
C MET A 140 28.67 7.19 -15.02
N SER A 141 29.83 6.80 -14.52
CA SER A 141 30.83 7.72 -13.97
C SER A 141 31.42 8.65 -15.04
N LYS A 142 31.73 8.12 -16.23
CA LYS A 142 32.20 8.95 -17.37
C LYS A 142 31.12 9.95 -17.82
N ALA A 143 29.85 9.64 -17.63
CA ALA A 143 28.74 10.55 -17.87
C ALA A 143 28.58 11.65 -16.80
N GLY A 144 29.43 11.61 -15.76
CA GLY A 144 29.44 12.57 -14.66
C GLY A 144 28.53 12.20 -13.49
N ASN A 145 27.99 10.98 -13.44
CA ASN A 145 27.23 10.54 -12.28
C ASN A 145 28.14 10.42 -11.04
N ARG A 146 27.73 11.06 -9.94
CA ARG A 146 28.37 10.99 -8.62
C ARG A 146 27.44 10.44 -7.53
N LYS A 147 26.19 10.14 -7.90
CA LYS A 147 25.22 9.53 -6.99
C LYS A 147 25.57 8.07 -6.71
N PRO A 148 25.20 7.55 -5.53
CA PRO A 148 25.37 6.12 -5.22
C PRO A 148 24.71 5.23 -6.29
N VAL A 149 25.41 4.15 -6.63
CA VAL A 149 24.90 3.11 -7.52
C VAL A 149 24.78 1.81 -6.72
N PHE A 150 23.59 1.22 -6.79
CA PHE A 150 23.25 -0.03 -6.13
C PHE A 150 23.26 -1.19 -7.13
N TYR A 151 23.52 -2.38 -6.61
CA TYR A 151 23.40 -3.60 -7.37
C TYR A 151 22.50 -4.60 -6.65
N ASN A 152 21.56 -5.18 -7.41
CA ASN A 152 20.51 -6.02 -6.88
C ASN A 152 20.97 -7.45 -6.66
N VAL A 153 20.57 -8.05 -5.53
CA VAL A 153 20.80 -9.46 -5.21
C VAL A 153 19.46 -10.16 -5.09
N SER A 154 19.06 -10.88 -6.13
CA SER A 154 17.83 -11.67 -6.13
C SER A 154 18.11 -13.13 -6.55
N HIS A 155 18.27 -13.38 -7.86
CA HIS A 155 18.33 -14.74 -8.37
C HIS A 155 19.69 -15.43 -8.23
N ASN A 156 20.80 -14.69 -8.19
CA ASN A 156 22.16 -15.24 -8.26
C ASN A 156 22.98 -14.97 -7.01
N GLY A 157 22.43 -15.31 -5.85
CA GLY A 157 23.12 -15.11 -4.57
C GLY A 157 24.51 -15.75 -4.49
N TYR A 158 24.79 -16.79 -5.24
CA TYR A 158 26.09 -17.48 -5.25
C TYR A 158 27.25 -16.63 -5.81
N VAL A 159 26.96 -15.63 -6.66
CA VAL A 159 27.96 -14.69 -7.19
C VAL A 159 27.94 -13.33 -6.50
N ALA A 160 27.11 -13.14 -5.48
CA ALA A 160 26.94 -11.85 -4.81
C ALA A 160 28.23 -11.32 -4.16
N GLU A 161 29.16 -12.17 -3.77
CA GLU A 161 30.50 -11.74 -3.30
C GLU A 161 31.20 -10.86 -4.34
N ALA A 162 31.06 -11.21 -5.64
CA ALA A 162 31.63 -10.44 -6.74
C ALA A 162 31.05 -9.02 -6.79
N TYR A 163 29.79 -8.81 -6.43
CA TYR A 163 29.18 -7.49 -6.38
C TYR A 163 29.88 -6.58 -5.38
N TYR A 164 30.19 -7.11 -4.19
CA TYR A 164 30.79 -6.35 -3.10
C TYR A 164 32.27 -6.03 -3.31
N GLU A 165 32.96 -6.79 -4.15
CA GLU A 165 34.33 -6.52 -4.56
C GLU A 165 34.42 -5.42 -5.63
N THR A 166 33.31 -4.98 -6.20
CA THR A 166 33.24 -3.84 -7.11
C THR A 166 33.09 -2.51 -6.35
N THR A 167 33.12 -1.40 -7.08
CA THR A 167 32.94 -0.06 -6.51
C THR A 167 31.49 0.37 -6.33
N VAL A 168 30.50 -0.55 -6.41
CA VAL A 168 29.12 -0.24 -6.04
C VAL A 168 29.04 0.29 -4.62
N GLN A 169 28.24 1.30 -4.36
CA GLN A 169 28.11 1.89 -3.04
C GLN A 169 27.08 1.18 -2.18
N GLY A 170 26.16 0.44 -2.79
CA GLY A 170 25.11 -0.24 -2.07
C GLY A 170 24.64 -1.53 -2.72
N THR A 171 23.83 -2.26 -1.97
CA THR A 171 23.24 -3.53 -2.36
C THR A 171 21.78 -3.56 -1.97
N THR A 172 20.99 -4.31 -2.72
CA THR A 172 19.53 -4.35 -2.56
C THR A 172 19.03 -5.77 -2.42
N TYR A 173 18.00 -5.95 -1.59
CA TYR A 173 17.39 -7.23 -1.24
C TYR A 173 15.88 -7.15 -1.31
N GLN A 174 15.23 -8.30 -1.49
CA GLN A 174 13.78 -8.44 -1.42
C GLN A 174 13.37 -9.38 -0.29
N TRP A 175 12.08 -9.29 0.09
CA TRP A 175 11.51 -10.27 1.00
C TRP A 175 10.01 -10.45 0.83
N TYR A 176 9.64 -11.67 0.52
CA TYR A 176 8.27 -12.16 0.42
C TYR A 176 8.13 -13.38 1.33
N PRO A 177 7.85 -13.17 2.63
CA PRO A 177 7.99 -14.23 3.64
C PRO A 177 7.00 -15.39 3.48
N ILE A 178 5.89 -15.19 2.77
CA ILE A 178 4.84 -16.19 2.57
C ILE A 178 4.98 -16.89 1.21
N GLY A 179 5.79 -16.35 0.32
CA GLY A 179 5.91 -16.72 -1.08
C GLY A 179 5.13 -15.77 -1.99
N LEU A 180 5.03 -16.13 -3.26
CA LEU A 180 4.41 -15.32 -4.30
C LEU A 180 3.45 -16.16 -5.15
N VAL A 181 2.43 -15.48 -5.71
CA VAL A 181 1.54 -16.02 -6.75
C VAL A 181 0.81 -17.29 -6.31
N SER A 182 0.20 -17.26 -5.13
CA SER A 182 -0.63 -18.37 -4.64
C SER A 182 -1.91 -18.59 -5.48
N GLY A 183 -2.33 -17.55 -6.21
CA GLY A 183 -3.55 -17.56 -7.02
C GLY A 183 -4.84 -17.41 -6.21
N GLN A 184 -4.75 -17.14 -4.92
CA GLN A 184 -5.88 -16.93 -4.02
C GLN A 184 -5.44 -16.19 -2.75
N THR A 185 -6.40 -15.57 -2.06
CA THR A 185 -6.16 -14.96 -0.75
C THR A 185 -5.70 -16.00 0.27
N GLN A 186 -4.51 -15.81 0.82
CA GLN A 186 -3.98 -16.66 1.89
C GLN A 186 -4.56 -16.26 3.24
N GLN A 187 -4.82 -17.26 4.09
CA GLN A 187 -5.40 -17.09 5.42
C GLN A 187 -4.46 -17.66 6.48
N GLY A 188 -4.38 -17.01 7.64
CA GLY A 188 -3.62 -17.51 8.77
C GLY A 188 -2.73 -16.46 9.42
N ASN A 189 -2.06 -16.89 10.51
CA ASN A 189 -1.10 -16.04 11.21
C ASN A 189 0.30 -16.20 10.61
N PHE A 190 0.76 -15.18 9.91
CA PHE A 190 2.07 -15.14 9.26
C PHE A 190 3.14 -14.37 10.06
N LEU A 191 2.81 -13.83 11.25
CA LEU A 191 3.81 -13.15 12.11
C LEU A 191 5.04 -14.01 12.44
N PRO A 192 4.94 -15.34 12.65
CA PRO A 192 6.12 -16.17 12.89
C PRO A 192 7.17 -16.14 11.78
N TYR A 193 6.79 -15.71 10.58
CA TYR A 193 7.72 -15.63 9.45
C TYR A 193 8.58 -14.36 9.48
N VAL A 194 8.17 -13.30 10.18
CA VAL A 194 8.88 -12.01 10.16
C VAL A 194 10.29 -12.07 10.76
N ASP A 195 10.55 -13.01 11.66
CA ASP A 195 11.86 -13.15 12.32
C ASP A 195 12.80 -14.12 11.58
N ARG A 196 12.39 -14.61 10.42
CA ARG A 196 13.17 -15.58 9.62
C ARG A 196 14.00 -14.95 8.50
N TYR A 197 13.99 -13.62 8.39
CA TYR A 197 14.76 -12.95 7.36
C TYR A 197 16.27 -13.12 7.60
N ASP A 198 16.92 -13.81 6.68
CA ASP A 198 18.36 -14.08 6.73
C ASP A 198 19.06 -13.44 5.52
N ILE A 199 20.20 -12.85 5.76
CA ILE A 199 21.10 -12.34 4.73
C ILE A 199 22.29 -13.29 4.69
N PRO A 200 22.39 -14.18 3.67
CA PRO A 200 23.37 -15.29 3.66
C PRO A 200 24.82 -14.85 3.75
N PHE A 201 25.11 -13.58 3.42
CA PHE A 201 26.47 -13.03 3.37
C PHE A 201 26.83 -12.20 4.59
N ALA A 202 25.84 -11.86 5.42
CA ALA A 202 26.08 -11.06 6.62
C ALA A 202 27.08 -11.76 7.54
N GLY A 203 28.18 -11.07 7.87
CA GLY A 203 29.26 -11.64 8.67
C GLY A 203 30.24 -12.55 7.92
N LYS A 204 29.95 -13.00 6.69
CA LYS A 204 30.83 -13.85 5.88
C LYS A 204 31.64 -13.04 4.86
N VAL A 205 31.08 -11.99 4.31
CA VAL A 205 31.71 -11.13 3.30
C VAL A 205 32.04 -9.78 3.93
N LYS A 206 33.34 -9.52 4.10
CA LYS A 206 33.84 -8.31 4.79
C LYS A 206 33.36 -7.02 4.09
N GLU A 207 33.41 -7.00 2.79
CA GLU A 207 33.04 -5.85 1.96
C GLU A 207 31.55 -5.51 2.05
N PHE A 208 30.69 -6.50 2.28
CA PHE A 208 29.26 -6.31 2.48
C PHE A 208 28.95 -5.29 3.60
N ASN A 209 29.68 -5.35 4.71
CA ASN A 209 29.44 -4.47 5.86
C ASN A 209 29.73 -2.99 5.56
N LYS A 210 30.45 -2.68 4.48
CA LYS A 210 30.79 -1.32 4.04
C LYS A 210 29.74 -0.76 3.06
N LYS A 211 28.78 -1.57 2.58
CA LYS A 211 27.79 -1.17 1.59
C LYS A 211 26.53 -0.62 2.24
N ALA A 212 25.93 0.38 1.60
CA ALA A 212 24.58 0.79 1.93
C ALA A 212 23.60 -0.36 1.65
N ARG A 213 22.56 -0.50 2.48
CA ARG A 213 21.60 -1.61 2.41
C ARG A 213 20.20 -1.10 2.13
N MET A 214 19.57 -1.63 1.10
CA MET A 214 18.22 -1.29 0.70
C MET A 214 17.38 -2.56 0.59
N ILE A 215 16.16 -2.53 1.16
CA ILE A 215 15.09 -3.43 0.74
C ILE A 215 14.44 -2.77 -0.47
N TYR A 216 14.66 -3.36 -1.65
CA TYR A 216 14.14 -2.82 -2.89
C TYR A 216 12.68 -3.21 -3.12
N GLU A 217 12.29 -4.36 -2.63
CA GLU A 217 10.94 -4.89 -2.70
C GLU A 217 10.60 -5.70 -1.44
N PHE A 218 9.43 -5.50 -0.89
CA PHE A 218 8.86 -6.37 0.12
C PHE A 218 7.34 -6.27 0.12
N ASP A 219 6.71 -7.38 0.39
CA ASP A 219 5.27 -7.44 0.67
C ASP A 219 4.96 -8.74 1.42
N PRO A 220 3.96 -8.78 2.30
CA PRO A 220 3.46 -10.06 2.82
C PRO A 220 2.83 -10.92 1.74
N ALA A 221 2.50 -10.38 0.57
CA ALA A 221 1.98 -11.04 -0.62
C ALA A 221 0.74 -11.93 -0.40
N ASP A 222 -0.17 -11.94 -1.35
CA ASP A 222 -1.36 -12.81 -1.37
C ASP A 222 -2.25 -12.75 -0.10
N ILE A 223 -2.15 -11.67 0.73
CA ILE A 223 -3.00 -11.47 1.92
C ILE A 223 -3.66 -10.09 1.94
N MET A 224 -4.85 -10.04 2.52
CA MET A 224 -5.55 -8.77 2.79
C MET A 224 -5.33 -8.24 4.20
N TYR A 225 -4.68 -9.00 5.08
CA TYR A 225 -4.41 -8.58 6.45
C TYR A 225 -3.50 -7.36 6.55
N SER A 226 -3.70 -6.57 7.59
CA SER A 226 -3.01 -5.30 7.83
C SER A 226 -1.94 -5.33 8.91
N TYR A 227 -1.67 -6.47 9.54
CA TYR A 227 -0.77 -6.57 10.69
C TYR A 227 0.73 -6.75 10.34
N MET A 228 1.09 -7.05 9.08
CA MET A 228 2.45 -7.51 8.74
C MET A 228 3.48 -6.40 8.56
N TYR A 229 3.12 -5.28 7.90
CA TYR A 229 4.10 -4.29 7.44
C TYR A 229 5.01 -3.73 8.55
N PRO A 230 4.49 -3.28 9.72
CA PRO A 230 5.38 -2.76 10.77
C PRO A 230 6.30 -3.83 11.36
N ALA A 231 5.84 -5.08 11.46
CA ALA A 231 6.65 -6.20 11.94
C ALA A 231 7.79 -6.52 10.96
N MET A 232 7.53 -6.49 9.64
CA MET A 232 8.57 -6.66 8.62
C MET A 232 9.61 -5.54 8.69
N VAL A 233 9.17 -4.29 8.83
CA VAL A 233 10.07 -3.14 8.97
C VAL A 233 10.91 -3.24 10.25
N ARG A 234 10.36 -3.71 11.37
CA ARG A 234 11.12 -4.03 12.58
C ARG A 234 12.32 -4.92 12.26
N THR A 235 12.08 -6.01 11.54
CA THR A 235 13.13 -6.97 11.15
C THR A 235 14.16 -6.32 10.23
N PHE A 236 13.74 -5.53 9.25
CA PHE A 236 14.68 -4.82 8.37
C PHE A 236 15.55 -3.82 9.13
N ARG A 237 14.98 -3.08 10.08
CA ARG A 237 15.76 -2.15 10.92
C ARG A 237 16.78 -2.89 11.78
N THR A 238 16.39 -4.01 12.39
CA THR A 238 17.29 -4.89 13.14
C THR A 238 18.43 -5.42 12.25
N ALA A 239 18.14 -5.82 11.01
CA ALA A 239 19.12 -6.27 10.03
C ALA A 239 20.00 -5.14 9.43
N GLY A 240 19.77 -3.88 9.82
CA GLY A 240 20.61 -2.74 9.45
C GLY A 240 20.25 -2.07 8.12
N PHE A 241 19.05 -2.27 7.59
CA PHE A 241 18.58 -1.59 6.38
C PHE A 241 18.22 -0.13 6.63
N GLN A 242 18.60 0.73 5.69
CA GLN A 242 18.38 2.18 5.76
C GLN A 242 17.31 2.69 4.80
N TRP A 243 17.07 2.01 3.70
CA TRP A 243 16.03 2.29 2.72
C TRP A 243 15.12 1.07 2.60
N ILE A 244 13.79 1.30 2.59
CA ILE A 244 12.81 0.21 2.60
C ILE A 244 11.65 0.64 1.69
N THR A 245 11.48 -0.04 0.56
CA THR A 245 10.38 0.19 -0.39
C THR A 245 9.53 -1.05 -0.56
N GLN A 246 8.21 -0.87 -0.46
CA GLN A 246 7.22 -1.92 -0.69
C GLN A 246 7.00 -2.10 -2.20
N PHE A 247 6.70 -3.32 -2.63
CA PHE A 247 6.32 -3.66 -4.00
C PHE A 247 4.96 -4.41 -4.00
N ALA A 248 3.94 -3.90 -4.72
CA ALA A 248 3.94 -2.64 -5.41
C ALA A 248 2.72 -1.81 -4.97
N TYR A 249 2.80 -0.47 -5.13
CA TYR A 249 1.65 0.40 -4.91
C TYR A 249 0.87 0.52 -6.23
N ASP A 250 -0.38 0.05 -6.24
CA ASP A 250 -1.20 0.02 -7.43
C ASP A 250 -1.60 1.41 -7.90
N PRO A 251 -1.48 1.72 -9.21
CA PRO A 251 -2.07 2.92 -9.78
C PRO A 251 -3.58 2.95 -9.57
N ILE A 252 -4.13 4.13 -9.26
CA ILE A 252 -5.55 4.28 -8.88
C ILE A 252 -6.52 3.77 -9.95
N ASP A 253 -6.14 3.86 -11.22
CA ASP A 253 -6.97 3.45 -12.35
C ASP A 253 -6.99 1.93 -12.58
N LEU A 254 -6.05 1.19 -12.01
CA LEU A 254 -5.92 -0.27 -12.14
C LEU A 254 -6.25 -1.01 -10.83
N ALA A 255 -6.16 -0.32 -9.69
CA ALA A 255 -6.30 -0.92 -8.37
C ALA A 255 -7.68 -1.57 -8.13
N PHE A 256 -8.74 -1.15 -8.82
CA PHE A 256 -10.04 -1.79 -8.73
C PHE A 256 -10.03 -3.28 -9.13
N ALA A 257 -9.08 -3.67 -9.96
CA ALA A 257 -8.94 -5.01 -10.52
C ALA A 257 -7.66 -5.73 -10.06
N ASN A 258 -6.79 -5.04 -9.31
CA ASN A 258 -5.47 -5.52 -8.89
C ASN A 258 -4.67 -6.14 -10.05
N THR A 259 -4.43 -5.35 -11.10
CA THR A 259 -3.78 -5.82 -12.33
C THR A 259 -2.36 -5.34 -12.51
N GLU A 260 -1.77 -4.65 -11.52
CA GLU A 260 -0.34 -4.30 -11.57
C GLU A 260 0.52 -5.59 -11.47
N TYR A 261 0.46 -6.27 -10.37
CA TYR A 261 0.99 -7.63 -10.20
C TYR A 261 0.19 -8.31 -9.10
N GLN A 262 -0.75 -9.17 -9.44
CA GLN A 262 -1.86 -9.62 -8.58
C GLN A 262 -1.48 -10.13 -7.19
N THR A 263 -0.26 -10.59 -6.99
CA THR A 263 0.19 -11.07 -5.67
C THR A 263 0.44 -9.92 -4.68
N HIS A 264 0.58 -8.69 -5.19
CA HIS A 264 0.74 -7.47 -4.42
C HIS A 264 -0.51 -6.61 -4.58
N PHE A 265 -1.04 -6.13 -3.48
CA PHE A 265 -2.21 -5.28 -3.54
C PHE A 265 -2.14 -4.23 -2.44
N LEU A 266 -1.75 -3.02 -2.83
CA LEU A 266 -1.68 -1.86 -1.94
C LEU A 266 -2.10 -0.59 -2.66
N ASN A 267 -3.22 -0.01 -2.24
CA ASN A 267 -3.67 1.31 -2.68
C ASN A 267 -4.47 1.97 -1.55
N LEU A 268 -4.32 3.27 -1.34
CA LEU A 268 -5.00 3.99 -0.25
C LEU A 268 -6.53 3.84 -0.31
N ALA A 269 -7.11 3.92 -1.50
CA ALA A 269 -8.57 3.85 -1.65
C ALA A 269 -9.09 2.41 -1.64
N TYR A 270 -8.35 1.46 -2.22
CA TYR A 270 -8.83 0.09 -2.44
C TYR A 270 -8.43 -0.90 -1.33
N THR A 271 -7.35 -0.61 -0.60
CA THR A 271 -6.89 -1.41 0.55
C THR A 271 -6.57 -0.53 1.75
N PRO A 272 -7.56 0.22 2.28
CA PRO A 272 -7.33 1.25 3.29
C PRO A 272 -6.62 0.75 4.53
N ASN A 273 -6.97 -0.43 5.03
CA ASN A 273 -6.35 -1.06 6.21
C ASN A 273 -4.84 -1.31 5.97
N LYS A 274 -4.49 -1.90 4.83
CA LYS A 274 -3.09 -2.13 4.44
C LYS A 274 -2.35 -0.80 4.26
N ALA A 275 -3.00 0.21 3.68
CA ALA A 275 -2.40 1.54 3.49
C ALA A 275 -2.11 2.24 4.82
N ILE A 276 -3.00 2.15 5.81
CA ILE A 276 -2.72 2.66 7.17
C ILE A 276 -1.61 1.84 7.84
N SER A 277 -1.59 0.51 7.68
CA SER A 277 -0.49 -0.33 8.16
C SER A 277 0.85 0.11 7.55
N MET A 278 0.88 0.41 6.26
CA MET A 278 2.09 0.93 5.58
C MET A 278 2.49 2.32 6.10
N LYS A 279 1.53 3.21 6.42
CA LYS A 279 1.80 4.48 7.11
C LYS A 279 2.49 4.23 8.46
N ILE A 280 2.02 3.26 9.25
CA ILE A 280 2.61 2.88 10.53
C ILE A 280 4.01 2.29 10.32
N ALA A 281 4.19 1.45 9.30
CA ALA A 281 5.49 0.90 8.93
C ALA A 281 6.51 1.98 8.53
N ALA A 282 6.06 3.04 7.83
CA ALA A 282 6.90 4.19 7.51
C ALA A 282 7.36 4.94 8.77
N GLU A 283 6.50 5.08 9.79
CA GLU A 283 6.91 5.65 11.08
C GLU A 283 7.89 4.75 11.83
N ALA A 284 7.69 3.43 11.76
CA ALA A 284 8.65 2.46 12.32
C ALA A 284 10.01 2.56 11.63
N ALA A 285 10.05 2.69 10.30
CA ALA A 285 11.29 2.88 9.54
C ALA A 285 12.06 4.15 9.96
N ARG A 286 11.35 5.23 10.32
CA ARG A 286 11.97 6.50 10.74
C ARG A 286 12.44 6.48 12.19
N SER A 287 11.70 5.85 13.09
CA SER A 287 11.92 5.94 14.53
C SER A 287 12.76 4.81 15.11
N LEU A 288 12.71 3.61 14.53
CA LEU A 288 13.53 2.49 14.98
C LEU A 288 14.96 2.66 14.52
N LYS A 289 15.90 2.59 15.44
CA LYS A 289 17.32 2.69 15.12
C LYS A 289 17.80 1.46 14.35
N ARG A 290 18.66 1.71 13.40
CA ARG A 290 19.25 0.68 12.54
C ARG A 290 20.26 -0.18 13.32
N GLY A 291 20.14 -1.51 13.20
CA GLY A 291 21.04 -2.47 13.85
C GLY A 291 20.72 -2.75 15.31
N GLU A 292 19.63 -2.18 15.86
CA GLU A 292 19.15 -2.51 17.20
C GLU A 292 18.07 -3.60 17.14
N SER A 293 18.05 -4.50 18.12
CA SER A 293 17.01 -5.51 18.27
C SER A 293 15.79 -4.92 18.96
N TYR A 294 14.62 -5.24 18.44
CA TYR A 294 13.33 -4.83 19.00
C TYR A 294 12.45 -6.04 19.36
N GLY A 295 13.10 -7.17 19.66
CA GLY A 295 12.45 -8.41 20.03
C GLY A 295 12.00 -9.26 18.85
N SER A 296 11.30 -10.33 19.15
CA SER A 296 10.82 -11.32 18.20
C SER A 296 9.41 -11.80 18.55
N TYR A 297 8.67 -12.25 17.54
CA TYR A 297 7.38 -12.90 17.72
C TYR A 297 7.58 -14.31 18.38
N PRO A 298 6.71 -14.78 19.25
CA PRO A 298 5.42 -14.20 19.68
C PRO A 298 5.52 -13.27 20.90
N GLN A 299 6.69 -13.15 21.53
CA GLN A 299 6.82 -12.43 22.81
C GLN A 299 6.70 -10.92 22.64
N ASP A 300 7.18 -10.40 21.54
CA ASP A 300 7.30 -8.96 21.28
C ASP A 300 6.39 -8.49 20.14
N THR A 301 5.09 -8.55 20.37
CA THR A 301 4.07 -7.94 19.49
C THR A 301 3.98 -6.42 19.66
N ILE A 302 4.51 -5.91 20.79
CA ILE A 302 4.72 -4.49 21.07
C ILE A 302 6.22 -4.20 20.97
N PHE A 303 6.63 -3.24 20.16
CA PHE A 303 8.04 -2.89 19.94
C PHE A 303 8.25 -1.39 19.79
N GLY A 304 9.50 -0.95 20.04
CA GLY A 304 9.86 0.46 19.99
C GLY A 304 9.02 1.35 20.93
N ASN A 305 8.42 0.77 21.96
CA ASN A 305 7.51 1.41 22.94
C ASN A 305 6.27 2.08 22.35
N SER A 306 6.03 2.00 21.03
CA SER A 306 4.97 2.75 20.38
C SER A 306 4.20 1.96 19.33
N PHE A 307 4.72 0.85 18.87
CA PHE A 307 4.14 0.02 17.81
C PHE A 307 3.55 -1.25 18.39
N ARG A 308 2.39 -1.64 17.89
CA ARG A 308 1.73 -2.92 18.23
C ARG A 308 1.24 -3.59 16.94
N VAL A 309 1.37 -4.91 16.88
CA VAL A 309 0.77 -5.73 15.82
C VAL A 309 -0.02 -6.88 16.44
N SER A 310 -1.16 -7.23 15.86
CA SER A 310 -2.03 -8.30 16.36
C SER A 310 -2.67 -9.04 15.18
N TYR A 311 -2.42 -10.33 15.07
CA TYR A 311 -3.13 -11.19 14.12
C TYR A 311 -4.61 -11.33 14.48
N ALA A 312 -4.90 -11.55 15.77
CA ALA A 312 -6.27 -11.80 16.22
C ALA A 312 -7.23 -10.62 15.97
N GLU A 313 -6.68 -9.38 15.98
CA GLU A 313 -7.43 -8.15 15.73
C GLU A 313 -7.24 -7.64 14.29
N ASP A 314 -6.44 -8.31 13.46
CA ASP A 314 -5.95 -7.81 12.18
C ASP A 314 -5.44 -6.36 12.28
N LEU A 315 -4.56 -6.08 13.20
CA LEU A 315 -4.22 -4.73 13.61
C LEU A 315 -2.74 -4.44 13.54
N SER A 316 -2.40 -3.30 12.93
CA SER A 316 -1.19 -2.53 13.19
C SER A 316 -1.55 -1.23 13.89
N GLU A 317 -0.80 -0.85 14.91
CA GLU A 317 -1.04 0.35 15.69
C GLU A 317 0.24 1.13 15.98
N LEU A 318 0.19 2.44 15.86
CA LEU A 318 1.17 3.39 16.38
C LEU A 318 0.51 4.27 17.43
N ASN A 319 1.08 4.31 18.62
CA ASN A 319 0.60 5.12 19.73
C ASN A 319 1.80 5.69 20.51
N ASN A 320 2.24 6.89 20.16
CA ASN A 320 3.44 7.52 20.73
C ASN A 320 3.18 8.79 21.56
N GLY A 321 1.88 9.12 21.79
CA GLY A 321 1.45 10.29 22.53
C GLY A 321 1.11 11.50 21.64
N GLU A 322 1.79 11.69 20.50
CA GLU A 322 1.49 12.75 19.53
C GLU A 322 0.75 12.20 18.31
N LYS A 323 1.01 10.96 17.94
CA LYS A 323 0.40 10.25 16.81
C LYS A 323 -0.33 9.02 17.30
N PHE A 324 -1.53 8.82 16.79
CA PHE A 324 -2.34 7.65 17.05
C PHE A 324 -2.90 7.11 15.73
N TYR A 325 -2.30 6.01 15.24
CA TYR A 325 -2.66 5.37 13.97
C TYR A 325 -3.06 3.92 14.21
N TYR A 326 -4.08 3.45 13.52
CA TYR A 326 -4.57 2.07 13.62
C TYR A 326 -5.16 1.60 12.29
N SER A 327 -4.74 0.42 11.86
CA SER A 327 -5.13 -0.13 10.56
C SER A 327 -6.50 -0.79 10.57
N ASN A 328 -7.07 -1.03 11.74
CA ASN A 328 -8.40 -1.58 11.96
C ASN A 328 -8.94 -1.10 13.31
N GLN A 329 -10.18 -1.46 13.63
CA GLN A 329 -10.80 -1.11 14.92
C GLN A 329 -9.89 -1.45 16.11
N THR A 330 -9.77 -0.54 17.06
CA THR A 330 -9.00 -0.74 18.29
C THR A 330 -9.73 -0.21 19.53
N ASN A 331 -9.55 -0.91 20.65
CA ASN A 331 -10.02 -0.46 21.97
C ASN A 331 -8.91 0.20 22.79
N THR A 332 -7.69 0.27 22.26
CA THR A 332 -6.56 0.92 22.93
C THR A 332 -6.76 2.43 22.96
N PRO A 333 -6.74 3.09 24.12
CA PRO A 333 -6.79 4.54 24.20
C PRO A 333 -5.44 5.14 23.75
N PRO A 334 -5.43 6.37 23.19
CA PRO A 334 -4.18 7.08 22.96
C PRO A 334 -3.44 7.32 24.28
N LYS A 335 -2.10 7.25 24.24
CA LYS A 335 -1.25 7.47 25.42
C LYS A 335 -1.47 8.83 26.08
N ASP A 336 -1.67 9.86 25.26
CA ASP A 336 -2.00 11.21 25.73
C ASP A 336 -2.88 11.90 24.67
N ALA A 337 -4.19 11.87 24.88
CA ALA A 337 -5.14 12.48 23.94
C ALA A 337 -4.99 14.01 23.84
N SER A 338 -4.43 14.66 24.87
CA SER A 338 -4.26 16.13 24.89
C SER A 338 -3.08 16.61 24.01
N LYS A 339 -2.15 15.73 23.68
CA LYS A 339 -0.96 16.02 22.87
C LYS A 339 -1.07 15.55 21.44
N LEU A 340 -2.18 14.92 21.06
CA LEU A 340 -2.34 14.42 19.71
C LEU A 340 -2.26 15.55 18.67
N VAL A 341 -1.46 15.33 17.65
CA VAL A 341 -1.33 16.21 16.48
C VAL A 341 -1.71 15.49 15.18
N SER A 342 -1.79 14.15 15.19
CA SER A 342 -2.18 13.37 14.01
C SER A 342 -2.84 12.06 14.41
N ILE A 343 -3.97 11.77 13.78
CA ILE A 343 -4.74 10.54 13.91
C ILE A 343 -4.97 10.01 12.50
N ALA A 344 -4.81 8.69 12.31
CA ALA A 344 -5.17 8.05 11.06
C ALA A 344 -5.70 6.65 11.34
N GLY A 345 -6.79 6.27 10.68
CA GLY A 345 -7.39 4.97 10.97
C GLY A 345 -8.34 4.45 9.91
N CYS A 346 -8.70 3.19 10.12
CA CYS A 346 -9.86 2.52 9.55
C CYS A 346 -10.71 1.97 10.69
N GLY A 347 -12.04 2.18 10.64
CA GLY A 347 -12.93 1.78 11.74
C GLY A 347 -12.82 2.66 12.98
N SER A 348 -13.31 2.17 14.12
CA SER A 348 -13.47 2.95 15.35
C SER A 348 -12.33 2.78 16.35
N SER A 349 -12.17 3.77 17.21
CA SER A 349 -11.28 3.78 18.38
C SER A 349 -11.94 4.54 19.55
N PRO A 350 -11.34 4.60 20.73
CA PRO A 350 -11.88 5.38 21.85
C PRO A 350 -12.07 6.88 21.55
N ILE A 351 -11.37 7.44 20.56
CA ILE A 351 -11.44 8.87 20.21
C ILE A 351 -12.12 9.18 18.88
N VAL A 352 -12.31 8.18 18.01
CA VAL A 352 -13.04 8.31 16.74
C VAL A 352 -14.03 7.16 16.66
N ASP A 353 -15.32 7.46 16.50
CA ASP A 353 -16.35 6.46 16.22
C ASP A 353 -16.81 6.62 14.78
N TYR A 354 -16.58 5.60 13.95
CA TYR A 354 -16.81 5.65 12.50
C TYR A 354 -17.06 4.25 11.94
N GLU A 355 -18.19 4.05 11.27
CA GLU A 355 -18.58 2.76 10.69
C GLU A 355 -18.15 2.58 9.22
N GLY A 356 -17.71 3.63 8.54
CA GLY A 356 -17.22 3.53 7.16
C GLY A 356 -15.98 2.65 7.06
N THR A 357 -15.76 2.03 5.89
CA THR A 357 -14.64 1.13 5.62
C THR A 357 -13.45 1.82 4.97
N GLY A 358 -13.59 3.08 4.56
CA GLY A 358 -12.50 3.91 4.04
C GLY A 358 -11.55 4.39 5.14
N ALA A 359 -10.33 4.70 4.75
CA ALA A 359 -9.37 5.33 5.67
C ALA A 359 -9.73 6.79 5.94
N TYR A 360 -9.35 7.28 7.12
CA TYR A 360 -9.43 8.71 7.45
C TYR A 360 -8.14 9.21 8.07
N PHE A 361 -7.92 10.53 7.93
CA PHE A 361 -6.76 11.25 8.46
C PHE A 361 -7.26 12.52 9.14
N ILE A 362 -6.80 12.77 10.36
CA ILE A 362 -7.17 13.93 11.17
C ILE A 362 -5.88 14.56 11.67
N ASP A 363 -5.50 15.69 11.09
CA ASP A 363 -4.22 16.34 11.33
C ASP A 363 -4.40 17.74 11.92
N CYS A 364 -3.69 18.05 12.99
CA CYS A 364 -3.67 19.36 13.62
C CYS A 364 -2.87 20.33 12.75
N LEU A 365 -3.53 21.36 12.24
CA LEU A 365 -2.88 22.45 11.50
C LEU A 365 -2.29 23.49 12.47
N GLU A 366 -3.05 23.81 13.50
CA GLU A 366 -2.70 24.61 14.68
C GLU A 366 -3.71 24.33 15.80
N SER A 367 -3.44 24.77 17.03
CA SER A 367 -4.34 24.50 18.17
C SER A 367 -5.78 24.93 17.89
N GLY A 368 -6.70 24.00 18.00
CA GLY A 368 -8.12 24.17 17.72
C GLY A 368 -8.49 24.19 16.23
N VAL A 369 -7.53 23.94 15.32
CA VAL A 369 -7.80 23.87 13.87
C VAL A 369 -7.23 22.58 13.31
N TRP A 370 -8.10 21.75 12.74
CA TRP A 370 -7.77 20.42 12.27
C TRP A 370 -8.22 20.21 10.82
N ARG A 371 -7.46 19.43 10.08
CA ARG A 371 -7.85 18.91 8.74
C ARG A 371 -8.35 17.49 8.90
N LEU A 372 -9.55 17.23 8.43
CA LEU A 372 -10.12 15.89 8.31
C LEU A 372 -10.16 15.51 6.83
N GLU A 373 -9.63 14.35 6.50
CA GLU A 373 -9.79 13.71 5.18
C GLU A 373 -10.42 12.34 5.38
N VAL A 374 -11.48 12.04 4.62
CA VAL A 374 -12.19 10.77 4.66
C VAL A 374 -12.20 10.18 3.26
N MET A 375 -11.62 9.00 3.10
CA MET A 375 -11.63 8.24 1.85
C MET A 375 -12.99 7.55 1.66
N PRO A 376 -13.39 7.28 0.41
CA PRO A 376 -14.57 6.46 0.15
C PRO A 376 -14.40 5.04 0.70
N ASP A 377 -15.51 4.39 0.93
CA ASP A 377 -15.54 3.00 1.39
C ASP A 377 -14.97 2.05 0.35
N ALA A 378 -14.25 1.04 0.82
CA ALA A 378 -13.71 -0.04 0.00
C ALA A 378 -14.33 -1.38 0.46
N VAL A 379 -14.96 -2.08 -0.46
CA VAL A 379 -15.59 -3.38 -0.19
C VAL A 379 -15.06 -4.43 -1.15
N VAL A 380 -14.45 -5.47 -0.61
CA VAL A 380 -13.93 -6.61 -1.39
C VAL A 380 -15.10 -7.40 -1.96
N VAL A 381 -15.16 -7.54 -3.28
CA VAL A 381 -16.26 -8.20 -4.00
C VAL A 381 -15.83 -9.45 -4.78
N ASN A 382 -14.53 -9.63 -4.95
CA ASN A 382 -13.92 -10.83 -5.52
C ASN A 382 -12.56 -11.06 -4.88
N ASP A 383 -12.02 -12.27 -5.00
CA ASP A 383 -10.65 -12.57 -4.55
C ASP A 383 -9.63 -11.76 -5.37
N PRO A 384 -8.89 -10.83 -4.73
CA PRO A 384 -7.95 -9.95 -5.42
C PRO A 384 -6.71 -10.68 -5.93
N PHE A 385 -6.35 -11.82 -5.36
CA PHE A 385 -5.15 -12.58 -5.70
C PHE A 385 -5.39 -13.72 -6.69
N ALA A 386 -6.65 -13.94 -7.10
CA ALA A 386 -6.97 -14.83 -8.20
C ALA A 386 -6.52 -14.22 -9.54
N LYS A 387 -6.62 -15.04 -10.62
CA LYS A 387 -6.20 -14.60 -11.96
C LYS A 387 -6.71 -13.17 -12.27
N PRO A 388 -5.79 -12.21 -12.53
CA PRO A 388 -6.13 -10.80 -12.73
C PRO A 388 -6.79 -10.56 -14.07
N SER A 389 -7.65 -9.54 -14.15
CA SER A 389 -8.23 -9.05 -15.40
C SER A 389 -8.85 -7.67 -15.20
N LEU A 390 -8.66 -6.75 -16.13
CA LEU A 390 -9.34 -5.44 -16.14
C LEU A 390 -10.87 -5.54 -16.28
N LYS A 391 -11.40 -6.72 -16.61
CA LYS A 391 -12.84 -7.00 -16.66
C LYS A 391 -13.41 -7.46 -15.32
N LYS A 392 -12.55 -7.74 -14.32
CA LYS A 392 -12.90 -8.26 -13.01
C LYS A 392 -12.65 -7.22 -11.94
N GLU A 393 -13.69 -6.66 -11.38
CA GLU A 393 -13.56 -5.79 -10.20
C GLU A 393 -13.33 -6.66 -8.95
N VAL A 394 -12.29 -6.37 -8.19
CA VAL A 394 -11.95 -7.07 -6.93
C VAL A 394 -12.35 -6.28 -5.71
N VAL A 395 -12.28 -4.94 -5.78
CA VAL A 395 -12.76 -4.05 -4.72
C VAL A 395 -13.64 -2.97 -5.32
N SER A 396 -14.84 -2.82 -4.77
CA SER A 396 -15.78 -1.76 -5.13
C SER A 396 -15.60 -0.55 -4.22
N ILE A 397 -15.57 0.64 -4.83
CA ILE A 397 -15.53 1.93 -4.12
C ILE A 397 -16.94 2.49 -3.99
N ILE A 398 -17.34 2.82 -2.76
CA ILE A 398 -18.66 3.34 -2.44
C ILE A 398 -18.53 4.69 -1.73
N TYR A 399 -19.25 5.69 -2.22
CA TYR A 399 -19.33 7.00 -1.58
C TYR A 399 -20.50 7.02 -0.59
N GLY A 400 -20.41 6.15 0.42
CA GLY A 400 -21.35 6.09 1.52
C GLY A 400 -21.29 7.33 2.40
N THR A 401 -22.34 7.56 3.18
CA THR A 401 -22.40 8.59 4.23
C THR A 401 -22.52 7.92 5.59
N TRP A 402 -21.73 8.40 6.54
CA TRP A 402 -21.67 7.82 7.88
C TRP A 402 -21.61 8.94 8.92
N ASP A 403 -22.13 8.69 10.10
CA ASP A 403 -21.85 9.55 11.23
C ASP A 403 -20.41 9.32 11.71
N MET A 404 -19.75 10.41 12.11
CA MET A 404 -18.42 10.35 12.72
C MET A 404 -18.41 11.12 14.02
N ALA A 405 -18.14 10.43 15.14
CA ALA A 405 -17.97 11.10 16.42
C ALA A 405 -16.47 11.29 16.74
N LEU A 406 -16.09 12.52 17.07
CA LEU A 406 -14.72 12.91 17.41
C LEU A 406 -14.62 13.31 18.88
N ARG A 407 -13.68 12.70 19.60
CA ARG A 407 -13.40 12.96 21.02
C ARG A 407 -11.95 13.47 21.19
N ILE A 408 -11.62 14.53 20.44
CA ILE A 408 -10.27 15.15 20.42
C ILE A 408 -10.28 16.34 21.39
N PRO A 409 -9.49 16.31 22.49
CA PRO A 409 -9.53 17.36 23.50
C PRO A 409 -9.26 18.77 22.96
N ASP A 410 -8.27 18.93 22.07
CA ASP A 410 -7.93 20.22 21.47
C ASP A 410 -9.03 20.77 20.55
N LEU A 411 -9.81 19.91 19.90
CA LEU A 411 -10.96 20.30 19.06
C LEU A 411 -12.20 20.62 19.92
N GLY A 412 -12.38 19.91 21.03
CA GLY A 412 -13.54 20.02 21.90
C GLY A 412 -14.79 19.36 21.31
N LYS A 413 -15.95 19.61 21.93
CA LYS A 413 -17.24 19.03 21.52
C LYS A 413 -18.04 19.92 20.56
N ALA A 414 -17.66 21.17 20.40
CA ALA A 414 -18.33 22.13 19.52
C ALA A 414 -17.31 22.79 18.58
N PHE A 415 -17.51 22.59 17.30
CA PHE A 415 -16.62 23.12 16.26
C PHE A 415 -17.38 23.39 14.96
N THR A 416 -16.80 24.19 14.10
CA THR A 416 -17.30 24.41 12.74
C THR A 416 -16.69 23.41 11.79
N LEU A 417 -17.48 22.82 10.90
CA LEU A 417 -17.08 21.96 9.80
C LEU A 417 -17.23 22.70 8.48
N THR A 418 -16.15 22.83 7.70
CA THR A 418 -16.16 23.47 6.38
C THR A 418 -15.54 22.55 5.35
N ALA A 419 -16.29 22.22 4.27
CA ALA A 419 -15.74 21.41 3.16
C ALA A 419 -14.67 22.21 2.40
N LEU A 420 -13.54 21.55 2.09
CA LEU A 420 -12.40 22.16 1.41
C LEU A 420 -12.23 21.69 -0.04
N ASP A 421 -12.65 20.49 -0.37
CA ASP A 421 -12.51 19.99 -1.74
C ASP A 421 -13.63 20.53 -2.65
N LYS A 422 -13.28 20.78 -3.92
CA LYS A 422 -14.18 21.45 -4.88
C LYS A 422 -15.40 20.63 -5.29
N LYS A 423 -15.40 19.32 -5.05
CA LYS A 423 -16.50 18.41 -5.42
C LYS A 423 -17.50 18.23 -4.29
N ASN A 424 -17.20 18.74 -3.11
CA ASN A 424 -18.04 18.62 -1.93
C ASN A 424 -18.87 19.90 -1.76
N ASP A 425 -20.16 19.80 -1.94
CA ASP A 425 -21.14 20.89 -1.84
C ASP A 425 -21.70 21.10 -0.43
N ARG A 426 -21.16 20.40 0.58
CA ARG A 426 -21.59 20.54 1.97
C ARG A 426 -21.37 21.96 2.45
N LYS A 427 -22.43 22.58 2.95
CA LYS A 427 -22.35 23.94 3.53
C LYS A 427 -21.63 23.89 4.86
N GLU A 428 -20.98 25.02 5.22
CA GLU A 428 -20.43 25.20 6.55
C GLU A 428 -21.51 25.01 7.61
N GLU A 429 -21.21 24.26 8.64
CA GLU A 429 -22.12 23.98 9.75
C GLU A 429 -21.42 23.94 11.09
N THR A 430 -22.16 24.14 12.16
CA THR A 430 -21.69 23.98 13.53
C THR A 430 -22.03 22.56 14.02
N VAL A 431 -20.99 21.81 14.33
CA VAL A 431 -21.09 20.50 14.96
C VAL A 431 -21.23 20.66 16.46
N THR A 432 -22.15 19.91 17.06
CA THR A 432 -22.37 19.86 18.51
C THR A 432 -22.15 18.46 19.03
N ASN A 433 -21.72 18.32 20.29
CA ASN A 433 -21.41 17.05 20.93
C ASN A 433 -20.33 16.19 20.22
N GLY A 434 -19.57 16.81 19.30
CA GLY A 434 -18.49 16.13 18.57
C GLY A 434 -18.95 15.16 17.48
N VAL A 435 -20.23 15.16 17.10
CA VAL A 435 -20.81 14.23 16.11
C VAL A 435 -21.08 14.96 14.80
N ILE A 436 -20.42 14.53 13.74
CA ILE A 436 -20.67 14.95 12.36
C ILE A 436 -21.63 13.93 11.76
N CYS A 437 -22.87 14.37 11.46
CA CYS A 437 -23.87 13.49 10.85
C CYS A 437 -23.68 13.44 9.32
N ASP A 438 -24.01 12.31 8.70
CA ASP A 438 -24.00 12.11 7.25
C ASP A 438 -22.69 12.59 6.58
N LEU A 439 -21.55 12.30 7.19
CA LEU A 439 -20.24 12.68 6.66
C LEU A 439 -19.94 11.90 5.38
N ARG A 440 -19.69 12.62 4.28
CA ARG A 440 -19.30 12.06 2.99
C ARG A 440 -17.78 12.01 2.85
N PRO A 441 -17.24 11.11 2.01
CA PRO A 441 -15.84 11.18 1.60
C PRO A 441 -15.47 12.56 1.05
N GLY A 442 -14.32 13.09 1.48
CA GLY A 442 -13.86 14.43 1.13
C GLY A 442 -12.86 14.99 2.12
N VAL A 443 -12.56 16.26 1.99
CA VAL A 443 -11.65 16.99 2.88
C VAL A 443 -12.36 18.15 3.56
N TYR A 444 -12.13 18.28 4.87
CA TYR A 444 -12.80 19.26 5.72
C TYR A 444 -11.82 19.99 6.63
N LEU A 445 -12.14 21.25 6.91
CA LEU A 445 -11.53 22.04 7.97
C LEU A 445 -12.44 21.98 9.20
N LEU A 446 -11.88 21.58 10.33
CA LEU A 446 -12.54 21.59 11.63
C LEU A 446 -11.96 22.72 12.45
N LYS A 447 -12.79 23.62 12.96
CA LYS A 447 -12.35 24.76 13.77
C LYS A 447 -13.14 24.80 15.08
N ARG A 448 -12.45 24.65 16.21
CA ARG A 448 -13.04 24.76 17.55
C ARG A 448 -13.79 26.08 17.71
N ASN A 449 -14.99 26.05 18.28
CA ASN A 449 -15.75 27.25 18.56
C ASN A 449 -14.98 28.19 19.51
N GLY A 450 -14.95 29.49 19.16
CA GLY A 450 -14.21 30.50 19.89
C GLY A 450 -12.70 30.52 19.63
N CYS A 451 -12.18 29.61 18.79
CA CYS A 451 -10.79 29.66 18.36
C CYS A 451 -10.58 30.77 17.31
N THR A 452 -9.53 31.57 17.48
CA THR A 452 -9.06 32.52 16.47
C THR A 452 -7.78 31.96 15.84
N PRO A 453 -7.87 31.40 14.60
CA PRO A 453 -6.70 30.85 13.92
C PRO A 453 -5.62 31.91 13.69
N GLN A 454 -4.35 31.52 13.78
CA GLN A 454 -3.21 32.41 13.45
C GLN A 454 -3.12 32.62 11.93
N GLN A 455 -3.60 31.66 11.16
CA GLN A 455 -3.61 31.69 9.70
C GLN A 455 -5.04 31.50 9.17
N ASN A 456 -5.36 32.22 8.10
CA ASN A 456 -6.62 32.00 7.37
C ASN A 456 -6.48 30.77 6.45
N TRP A 457 -6.82 29.60 6.99
CA TRP A 457 -6.75 28.33 6.27
C TRP A 457 -7.81 28.23 5.18
N LYS A 458 -7.37 28.04 3.94
CA LYS A 458 -8.21 27.85 2.74
C LYS A 458 -7.75 26.62 1.98
N ALA A 459 -8.57 26.11 1.07
CA ALA A 459 -8.29 24.92 0.27
C ALA A 459 -6.91 24.93 -0.43
N ASP A 460 -6.43 26.08 -0.87
CA ASP A 460 -5.13 26.28 -1.52
C ASP A 460 -3.96 26.52 -0.55
N SER A 461 -4.25 26.68 0.75
CA SER A 461 -3.19 26.83 1.77
C SER A 461 -2.30 25.60 1.77
N ARG A 462 -0.98 25.84 1.86
CA ARG A 462 -0.01 24.75 1.98
C ARG A 462 0.20 24.36 3.44
N TRP A 463 0.22 23.06 3.67
CA TRP A 463 0.61 22.43 4.93
C TRP A 463 1.51 21.25 4.62
N ASN A 464 2.75 21.29 5.14
CA ASN A 464 3.80 20.36 4.71
C ASN A 464 3.95 20.36 3.17
N SER A 465 3.84 19.21 2.51
CA SER A 465 4.01 19.04 1.06
C SER A 465 2.70 19.00 0.28
N ILE A 466 1.54 19.28 0.93
CA ILE A 466 0.22 19.23 0.28
C ILE A 466 -0.51 20.57 0.37
N ARG A 467 -1.52 20.77 -0.48
CA ARG A 467 -2.57 21.76 -0.26
C ARG A 467 -3.64 21.13 0.61
N ILE A 468 -4.14 21.87 1.62
CA ILE A 468 -5.07 21.28 2.59
C ILE A 468 -6.41 20.84 1.98
N GLY A 469 -6.82 21.42 0.84
CA GLY A 469 -8.02 21.01 0.09
C GLY A 469 -7.75 19.95 -0.99
N GLU A 470 -6.52 19.43 -1.08
CA GLU A 470 -6.20 18.37 -2.05
C GLU A 470 -6.89 17.05 -1.64
N PHE A 471 -7.71 16.52 -2.54
CA PHE A 471 -8.40 15.24 -2.36
C PHE A 471 -8.30 14.42 -3.64
N VAL A 472 -7.77 13.23 -3.53
CA VAL A 472 -7.63 12.29 -4.65
C VAL A 472 -8.25 10.96 -4.25
N ALA A 473 -9.34 10.61 -4.91
CA ALA A 473 -10.05 9.36 -4.73
C ALA A 473 -10.60 8.87 -6.07
N PRO A 474 -10.83 7.56 -6.22
CA PRO A 474 -11.40 7.00 -7.44
C PRO A 474 -12.80 7.57 -7.71
N THR A 475 -13.17 7.66 -8.98
CA THR A 475 -14.56 8.01 -9.34
C THR A 475 -15.48 6.85 -8.96
N PRO A 476 -16.62 7.11 -8.32
CA PRO A 476 -17.57 6.06 -7.99
C PRO A 476 -18.11 5.42 -9.27
N ARG A 477 -18.22 4.10 -9.26
CA ARG A 477 -18.85 3.35 -10.35
C ARG A 477 -20.30 3.07 -9.97
N THR A 478 -21.23 3.28 -10.90
CA THR A 478 -22.60 2.81 -10.72
C THR A 478 -22.59 1.29 -10.74
N MET A 479 -23.13 0.67 -9.72
CA MET A 479 -23.08 -0.78 -9.59
C MET A 479 -24.41 -1.34 -9.10
N ASP A 480 -24.77 -2.50 -9.64
CA ASP A 480 -25.76 -3.36 -9.02
C ASP A 480 -25.21 -3.93 -7.71
N TYR A 481 -26.10 -4.41 -6.85
CA TYR A 481 -25.66 -5.03 -5.61
C TYR A 481 -24.78 -6.25 -5.88
N LYS A 482 -23.65 -6.28 -5.20
CA LYS A 482 -22.76 -7.44 -5.14
C LYS A 482 -22.83 -8.06 -3.77
N VAL A 483 -23.08 -9.37 -3.73
CA VAL A 483 -23.16 -10.16 -2.50
C VAL A 483 -21.93 -11.05 -2.43
N THR A 484 -21.13 -10.85 -1.40
CA THR A 484 -19.99 -11.73 -1.08
C THR A 484 -20.35 -12.54 0.15
N HIS A 485 -20.32 -13.85 0.02
CA HIS A 485 -20.68 -14.79 1.06
C HIS A 485 -19.87 -16.08 0.92
N THR A 486 -19.36 -16.57 2.04
CA THR A 486 -18.71 -17.88 2.14
C THR A 486 -19.61 -18.79 2.96
N PRO A 487 -20.30 -19.75 2.34
CA PRO A 487 -21.16 -20.66 3.08
C PRO A 487 -20.34 -21.57 3.98
N ALA A 488 -20.86 -21.90 5.15
CA ALA A 488 -20.30 -22.95 5.99
C ALA A 488 -20.44 -24.28 5.25
N SER A 489 -19.33 -25.01 5.06
CA SER A 489 -19.35 -26.34 4.43
C SER A 489 -20.00 -27.41 5.32
N ILE A 490 -19.98 -27.22 6.63
CA ILE A 490 -20.56 -28.12 7.64
C ILE A 490 -21.25 -27.26 8.69
N ALA A 491 -22.46 -27.67 9.07
CA ALA A 491 -23.18 -27.15 10.24
C ALA A 491 -23.48 -28.30 11.21
N GLU A 492 -23.43 -28.04 12.50
CA GLU A 492 -23.69 -29.03 13.54
C GLU A 492 -25.20 -29.07 13.84
N ALA A 493 -25.80 -30.26 13.68
CA ALA A 493 -27.22 -30.44 13.97
C ALA A 493 -27.57 -30.03 15.42
N GLY A 494 -28.67 -29.32 15.58
CA GLY A 494 -29.12 -28.82 16.87
C GLY A 494 -28.35 -27.63 17.43
N LYS A 495 -27.43 -27.02 16.63
CA LYS A 495 -26.80 -25.74 16.97
C LYS A 495 -27.25 -24.65 16.01
N ALA A 496 -27.38 -23.44 16.50
CA ALA A 496 -27.71 -22.28 15.67
C ALA A 496 -26.59 -22.02 14.66
N LEU A 497 -26.96 -21.69 13.42
CA LEU A 497 -26.02 -21.35 12.35
C LEU A 497 -26.07 -19.85 12.07
N THR A 498 -24.95 -19.19 12.19
CA THR A 498 -24.80 -17.78 11.82
C THR A 498 -24.37 -17.68 10.35
N ILE A 499 -25.13 -16.93 9.56
CA ILE A 499 -24.83 -16.63 8.17
C ILE A 499 -24.48 -15.15 8.06
N ASN A 500 -23.31 -14.86 7.54
CA ASN A 500 -22.83 -13.51 7.27
C ASN A 500 -22.70 -13.29 5.75
N ALA A 501 -23.07 -12.09 5.29
CA ALA A 501 -22.86 -11.67 3.92
C ALA A 501 -22.42 -10.21 3.87
N GLN A 502 -21.51 -9.87 2.97
CA GLN A 502 -21.29 -8.49 2.58
C GLN A 502 -22.18 -8.15 1.39
N VAL A 503 -22.87 -7.01 1.47
CA VAL A 503 -23.72 -6.50 0.41
C VAL A 503 -23.23 -5.11 0.03
N ALA A 504 -22.51 -5.01 -1.07
CA ALA A 504 -21.98 -3.78 -1.62
C ALA A 504 -22.90 -3.23 -2.70
N GLY A 505 -23.23 -1.96 -2.62
CA GLY A 505 -24.07 -1.24 -3.59
C GLY A 505 -23.93 0.27 -3.41
N SER A 506 -24.26 1.04 -4.42
CA SER A 506 -24.20 2.52 -4.39
C SER A 506 -25.15 3.15 -3.37
N VAL A 507 -26.15 2.40 -2.92
CA VAL A 507 -27.08 2.75 -1.85
C VAL A 507 -27.32 1.52 -0.98
N PHE A 508 -27.72 1.71 0.28
CA PHE A 508 -28.12 0.58 1.12
C PHE A 508 -29.40 -0.06 0.59
N PRO A 509 -29.51 -1.40 0.64
CA PRO A 509 -30.73 -2.09 0.25
C PRO A 509 -31.84 -1.87 1.28
N ASP A 510 -33.10 -1.90 0.84
CA ASP A 510 -34.26 -1.85 1.71
C ASP A 510 -34.31 -3.07 2.64
N SER A 511 -33.90 -4.22 2.12
CA SER A 511 -33.72 -5.43 2.92
C SER A 511 -32.77 -6.43 2.28
N VAL A 512 -32.13 -7.24 3.14
CA VAL A 512 -31.39 -8.43 2.75
C VAL A 512 -32.04 -9.62 3.44
N ILE A 513 -32.36 -10.65 2.69
CA ILE A 513 -33.10 -11.81 3.21
C ILE A 513 -32.45 -13.12 2.81
N ILE A 514 -32.56 -14.12 3.67
CA ILE A 514 -32.26 -15.51 3.34
C ILE A 514 -33.57 -16.18 2.97
N TYR A 515 -33.61 -16.74 1.77
CA TYR A 515 -34.66 -17.62 1.30
C TYR A 515 -34.14 -19.06 1.26
N THR A 516 -34.91 -19.99 1.82
CA THR A 516 -34.54 -21.41 1.87
C THR A 516 -35.70 -22.29 1.43
N ASP A 517 -35.36 -23.46 0.90
CA ASP A 517 -36.30 -24.50 0.45
C ASP A 517 -36.78 -25.40 1.59
N LYS A 518 -36.34 -25.18 2.83
CA LYS A 518 -36.77 -26.00 3.97
C LYS A 518 -38.15 -25.64 4.48
N VAL A 519 -39.00 -26.64 4.61
CA VAL A 519 -40.41 -26.53 4.97
C VAL A 519 -40.65 -25.96 6.37
N SER A 520 -39.70 -26.10 7.29
CA SER A 520 -39.81 -25.55 8.66
C SER A 520 -39.88 -24.02 8.71
N PHE A 521 -39.34 -23.35 7.70
CA PHE A 521 -39.46 -21.90 7.56
C PHE A 521 -40.78 -21.43 6.93
N TRP A 522 -41.61 -22.36 6.42
CA TRP A 522 -42.85 -22.08 5.72
C TRP A 522 -44.06 -21.96 6.63
N ASN A 523 -43.91 -22.34 7.89
CA ASN A 523 -45.11 -22.57 8.70
C ASN A 523 -45.85 -21.35 9.21
N GLU A 524 -45.32 -20.15 9.05
CA GLU A 524 -46.01 -18.95 9.49
C GLU A 524 -45.70 -17.75 8.58
N HIS A 525 -46.40 -17.58 7.51
CA HIS A 525 -46.57 -16.31 6.76
C HIS A 525 -45.30 -15.60 6.24
N ASN A 526 -44.07 -16.06 6.56
CA ASN A 526 -42.82 -15.51 6.10
C ASN A 526 -41.79 -16.60 5.72
N PRO A 527 -41.66 -16.95 4.42
CA PRO A 527 -40.73 -17.98 3.96
C PRO A 527 -39.28 -17.52 3.93
N TYR A 528 -38.95 -16.40 4.56
CA TYR A 528 -37.60 -15.83 4.54
C TYR A 528 -37.17 -15.31 5.91
N ILE A 529 -35.86 -15.30 6.13
CA ILE A 529 -35.26 -14.72 7.33
C ILE A 529 -34.59 -13.41 6.94
N LYS A 530 -34.98 -12.32 7.58
CA LYS A 530 -34.38 -11.02 7.36
C LYS A 530 -33.00 -10.97 8.00
N MET A 531 -31.98 -10.62 7.22
CA MET A 531 -30.64 -10.33 7.71
C MET A 531 -30.59 -8.91 8.32
N LYS A 532 -29.91 -8.77 9.43
CA LYS A 532 -29.69 -7.47 10.08
C LYS A 532 -28.30 -6.97 9.69
N ARG A 533 -28.19 -5.68 9.35
CA ARG A 533 -26.89 -5.02 9.22
C ARG A 533 -26.22 -4.96 10.57
N THR A 534 -24.98 -5.42 10.68
CA THR A 534 -24.20 -5.46 11.92
C THR A 534 -23.17 -4.33 11.96
N SER A 535 -22.46 -4.08 10.85
CA SER A 535 -21.51 -2.99 10.71
C SER A 535 -21.19 -2.76 9.23
N GLY A 536 -20.94 -1.53 8.82
CA GLY A 536 -20.59 -1.20 7.45
C GLY A 536 -21.55 -1.86 6.43
N TYR A 537 -21.03 -2.71 5.59
CA TYR A 537 -21.77 -3.46 4.55
C TYR A 537 -22.04 -4.91 4.93
N THR A 538 -21.83 -5.30 6.18
CA THR A 538 -22.01 -6.66 6.67
C THR A 538 -23.43 -6.87 7.19
N TYR A 539 -24.07 -7.92 6.71
CA TYR A 539 -25.40 -8.39 7.13
C TYR A 539 -25.29 -9.78 7.73
N GLN A 540 -26.07 -10.02 8.79
CA GLN A 540 -26.05 -11.27 9.53
C GLN A 540 -27.46 -11.77 9.76
N ALA A 541 -27.64 -13.08 9.67
CA ALA A 541 -28.82 -13.79 10.17
C ALA A 541 -28.37 -15.00 10.99
N ILE A 542 -29.20 -15.35 11.96
CA ILE A 542 -29.01 -16.55 12.79
C ILE A 542 -30.15 -17.51 12.50
N LEU A 543 -29.82 -18.65 11.93
CA LEU A 543 -30.76 -19.77 11.77
C LEU A 543 -30.90 -20.48 13.12
N PRO A 544 -32.13 -20.65 13.65
CA PRO A 544 -32.36 -21.30 14.93
C PRO A 544 -31.84 -22.74 14.97
N ALA A 545 -31.38 -23.18 16.11
CA ALA A 545 -30.89 -24.54 16.34
C ALA A 545 -31.92 -25.63 15.94
N ALA A 546 -33.21 -25.36 16.18
CA ALA A 546 -34.29 -26.26 15.82
C ALA A 546 -34.44 -26.53 14.31
N ASP A 547 -33.93 -25.62 13.49
CA ASP A 547 -34.00 -25.71 12.03
C ASP A 547 -32.77 -26.36 11.40
N ILE A 548 -31.68 -26.51 12.17
CA ILE A 548 -30.47 -27.19 11.75
C ILE A 548 -30.59 -28.69 12.11
N LYS A 549 -30.98 -29.48 11.14
CA LYS A 549 -31.21 -30.94 11.27
C LYS A 549 -30.12 -31.74 10.57
N GLU A 550 -30.15 -33.07 10.72
CA GLU A 550 -29.22 -34.03 10.09
C GLU A 550 -29.47 -34.16 8.56
N ASP A 551 -29.32 -33.08 7.83
CA ASP A 551 -29.53 -33.07 6.40
C ASP A 551 -28.91 -31.81 5.77
N CYS A 552 -28.69 -31.78 4.49
CA CYS A 552 -28.26 -30.59 3.79
C CYS A 552 -29.48 -29.71 3.43
N PHE A 553 -29.28 -28.40 3.44
CA PHE A 553 -30.27 -27.46 2.93
C PHE A 553 -29.60 -26.41 2.01
N LYS A 554 -30.38 -25.87 1.13
CA LYS A 554 -29.98 -24.79 0.22
C LYS A 554 -30.63 -23.49 0.66
N TYR A 555 -29.91 -22.40 0.48
CA TYR A 555 -30.46 -21.07 0.69
C TYR A 555 -29.91 -20.09 -0.33
N ASN A 556 -30.65 -19.05 -0.56
CA ASN A 556 -30.22 -17.91 -1.37
C ASN A 556 -30.22 -16.64 -0.48
N ILE A 557 -29.29 -15.74 -0.74
CA ILE A 557 -29.28 -14.41 -0.18
C ILE A 557 -29.86 -13.47 -1.25
N ILE A 558 -30.96 -12.82 -0.93
CA ILE A 558 -31.68 -11.94 -1.84
C ILE A 558 -31.58 -10.52 -1.30
N VAL A 559 -31.22 -9.60 -2.18
CA VAL A 559 -31.14 -8.17 -1.90
C VAL A 559 -32.33 -7.48 -2.55
N CYS A 560 -33.12 -6.77 -1.74
CA CYS A 560 -34.28 -6.02 -2.19
C CYS A 560 -33.97 -4.52 -2.17
N ARG A 561 -34.41 -3.83 -3.23
CA ARG A 561 -34.30 -2.37 -3.40
C ARG A 561 -35.69 -1.80 -3.57
#